data_c5a5cd2386693ba5aa2db484c72e1403
#
_entry.id   c5a5cd2386693ba5aa2db484c72e1403
#
_cell.length_a   1.000
_cell.length_b   1.000
_cell.length_c   1.000
_cell.angle_alpha   90.00
_cell.angle_beta   90.00
_cell.angle_gamma   90.00
#
_symmetry.space_group_name_H-M   'P 1'
#
loop_
_entity.id
_entity.type
_entity.pdbx_description
1 polymer ?
#
loop_
_entity_poly.entity_id
_entity_poly.type
_entity_poly.pdbx_seq_one_letter_code
_entity_poly.pdbx_strand_id
1 'polypeptide(L)'
;METKPAWSFSSIKTFDQCPKKYYHTKVKKDYEENFQTEAILYGNEFHKAAEDYVSGATKELDPRFDYALAALDKLKGMKGDKLCEYKMGLTENLEPCGFFDGNVWYRGVADLIILDKESGVAKVFDYKTGKSAKYADKGQLELMALAVFKHFPEIKVVKGGLLFVVCNAFIKETYELENEPEMWRKWSLAYGALEKAYDNDVWNPRPTGLCKAHCVVTECPHNGRR
;
A
#
# COMPACT_ATOMS: atom_id res chain seq x y z
N MET A 1 -27.29 9.15 3.15
CA MET A 1 -26.11 9.10 2.27
C MET A 1 -25.34 7.86 2.63
N GLU A 2 -25.05 6.98 1.69
CA GLU A 2 -24.15 5.86 1.95
C GLU A 2 -22.78 6.42 2.28
N THR A 3 -22.18 5.94 3.36
CA THR A 3 -20.83 6.35 3.77
C THR A 3 -19.83 5.90 2.72
N LYS A 4 -19.06 6.84 2.15
CA LYS A 4 -17.99 6.49 1.22
C LYS A 4 -16.99 5.55 1.90
N PRO A 5 -16.53 4.48 1.23
CA PRO A 5 -15.57 3.58 1.83
C PRO A 5 -14.22 4.29 2.06
N ALA A 6 -13.52 3.90 3.13
CA ALA A 6 -12.17 4.37 3.36
C ALA A 6 -11.28 4.08 2.15
N TRP A 7 -10.47 5.04 1.75
CA TRP A 7 -9.55 4.90 0.64
C TRP A 7 -8.16 4.42 1.07
N SER A 8 -7.39 3.96 0.14
CA SER A 8 -6.03 3.48 0.31
C SER A 8 -5.22 3.77 -0.95
N PHE A 9 -3.91 3.58 -0.90
CA PHE A 9 -3.06 3.67 -2.08
C PHE A 9 -3.60 2.80 -3.24
N SER A 10 -3.91 1.53 -2.97
CA SER A 10 -4.41 0.61 -4.00
C SER A 10 -5.76 1.03 -4.58
N SER A 11 -6.65 1.64 -3.78
CA SER A 11 -7.93 2.14 -4.26
C SER A 11 -7.76 3.32 -5.21
N ILE A 12 -6.91 4.29 -4.87
CA ILE A 12 -6.58 5.42 -5.75
C ILE A 12 -5.93 4.91 -7.04
N LYS A 13 -4.99 3.98 -6.96
CA LYS A 13 -4.33 3.42 -8.16
C LYS A 13 -5.32 2.70 -9.08
N THR A 14 -6.27 1.95 -8.52
CA THR A 14 -7.32 1.28 -9.33
C THR A 14 -8.22 2.30 -10.00
N PHE A 15 -8.61 3.37 -9.27
CA PHE A 15 -9.42 4.45 -9.82
C PHE A 15 -8.66 5.22 -10.91
N ASP A 16 -7.41 5.58 -10.69
CA ASP A 16 -6.56 6.25 -11.67
C ASP A 16 -6.35 5.41 -12.93
N GLN A 17 -6.22 4.10 -12.75
CA GLN A 17 -6.12 3.18 -13.88
C GLN A 17 -7.42 3.18 -14.71
N CYS A 18 -8.57 3.06 -14.08
CA CYS A 18 -9.87 3.09 -14.73
C CYS A 18 -11.02 3.27 -13.72
N PRO A 19 -11.71 4.45 -13.69
CA PRO A 19 -12.86 4.66 -12.82
C PRO A 19 -13.94 3.60 -12.98
N LYS A 20 -14.24 3.17 -14.22
CA LYS A 20 -15.23 2.11 -14.46
C LYS A 20 -14.82 0.77 -13.83
N LYS A 21 -13.55 0.38 -13.93
CA LYS A 21 -13.04 -0.82 -13.25
C LYS A 21 -13.19 -0.68 -11.73
N TYR A 22 -12.80 0.47 -11.18
CA TYR A 22 -12.95 0.74 -9.75
C TYR A 22 -14.41 0.60 -9.30
N TYR A 23 -15.36 1.19 -10.03
CA TYR A 23 -16.78 1.08 -9.73
C TYR A 23 -17.24 -0.37 -9.63
N HIS A 24 -16.96 -1.16 -10.65
CA HIS A 24 -17.41 -2.55 -10.70
C HIS A 24 -16.74 -3.45 -9.66
N THR A 25 -15.46 -3.19 -9.31
CA THR A 25 -14.73 -4.07 -8.38
C THR A 25 -14.78 -3.60 -6.92
N LYS A 26 -15.00 -2.30 -6.66
CA LYS A 26 -14.93 -1.74 -5.30
C LYS A 26 -16.25 -1.16 -4.80
N VAL A 27 -17.08 -0.60 -5.68
CA VAL A 27 -18.36 0.02 -5.33
C VAL A 27 -19.49 -0.99 -5.48
N LYS A 28 -19.80 -1.38 -6.72
CA LYS A 28 -20.88 -2.31 -7.04
C LYS A 28 -20.55 -3.76 -6.66
N LYS A 29 -19.26 -4.15 -6.74
CA LYS A 29 -18.73 -5.48 -6.40
C LYS A 29 -19.40 -6.62 -7.19
N ASP A 30 -19.81 -6.35 -8.41
CA ASP A 30 -20.37 -7.34 -9.33
C ASP A 30 -19.30 -8.06 -10.17
N TYR A 31 -18.05 -7.62 -10.07
CA TYR A 31 -16.87 -8.30 -10.59
C TYR A 31 -15.80 -8.41 -9.51
N GLU A 32 -15.26 -9.61 -9.34
CA GLU A 32 -14.14 -9.86 -8.47
C GLU A 32 -12.84 -9.92 -9.28
N GLU A 33 -11.81 -9.23 -8.81
CA GLU A 33 -10.46 -9.46 -9.29
C GLU A 33 -10.01 -10.82 -8.75
N ASN A 34 -9.76 -11.78 -9.63
CA ASN A 34 -9.32 -13.11 -9.21
C ASN A 34 -7.85 -13.03 -8.75
N PHE A 35 -7.68 -12.80 -7.44
CA PHE A 35 -6.37 -12.63 -6.80
C PHE A 35 -5.68 -13.95 -6.41
N GLN A 36 -6.17 -15.09 -6.87
CA GLN A 36 -5.57 -16.40 -6.57
C GLN A 36 -4.61 -16.86 -7.68
N THR A 37 -3.81 -15.95 -8.22
CA THR A 37 -2.69 -16.40 -9.07
C THR A 37 -1.57 -16.96 -8.19
N GLU A 38 -0.84 -17.94 -8.70
CA GLU A 38 0.33 -18.53 -8.03
C GLU A 38 1.32 -17.44 -7.53
N ALA A 39 1.52 -16.40 -8.32
CA ALA A 39 2.39 -15.27 -7.94
C ALA A 39 1.88 -14.48 -6.73
N ILE A 40 0.57 -14.31 -6.60
CA ILE A 40 -0.04 -13.59 -5.47
C ILE A 40 -0.02 -14.46 -4.21
N LEU A 41 -0.33 -15.74 -4.34
CA LEU A 41 -0.23 -16.69 -3.23
C LEU A 41 1.22 -16.74 -2.70
N TYR A 42 2.19 -16.87 -3.60
CA TYR A 42 3.61 -16.82 -3.24
C TYR A 42 3.99 -15.50 -2.52
N GLY A 43 3.49 -14.36 -3.00
CA GLY A 43 3.70 -13.06 -2.35
C GLY A 43 3.16 -13.05 -0.92
N ASN A 44 1.93 -13.51 -0.71
CA ASN A 44 1.30 -13.57 0.61
C ASN A 44 2.05 -14.49 1.57
N GLU A 45 2.50 -15.65 1.09
CA GLU A 45 3.32 -16.58 1.89
C GLU A 45 4.66 -15.95 2.29
N PHE A 46 5.30 -15.24 1.35
CA PHE A 46 6.53 -14.50 1.64
C PHE A 46 6.31 -13.44 2.73
N HIS A 47 5.28 -12.59 2.59
CA HIS A 47 4.99 -11.54 3.58
C HIS A 47 4.77 -12.15 4.96
N LYS A 48 4.00 -13.25 5.05
CA LYS A 48 3.78 -13.93 6.34
C LYS A 48 5.08 -14.49 6.93
N ALA A 49 5.91 -15.14 6.12
CA ALA A 49 7.18 -15.66 6.59
C ALA A 49 8.14 -14.55 7.04
N ALA A 50 8.18 -13.42 6.32
CA ALA A 50 8.99 -12.26 6.68
C ALA A 50 8.49 -11.60 7.98
N GLU A 51 7.18 -11.43 8.14
CA GLU A 51 6.55 -10.97 9.38
C GLU A 51 6.98 -11.83 10.58
N ASP A 52 6.76 -13.14 10.50
CA ASP A 52 7.05 -14.08 11.58
C ASP A 52 8.55 -14.11 11.94
N TYR A 53 9.40 -14.02 10.93
CA TYR A 53 10.84 -14.01 11.12
C TYR A 53 11.36 -12.70 11.73
N VAL A 54 10.94 -11.56 11.21
CA VAL A 54 11.42 -10.24 11.67
C VAL A 54 10.85 -9.89 13.04
N SER A 55 9.60 -10.25 13.34
CA SER A 55 8.99 -10.08 14.66
C SER A 55 9.60 -11.00 15.73
N GLY A 56 10.28 -12.08 15.30
CA GLY A 56 10.83 -13.10 16.19
C GLY A 56 9.81 -14.17 16.61
N ALA A 57 8.63 -14.23 15.97
CA ALA A 57 7.66 -15.30 16.16
C ALA A 57 8.25 -16.66 15.73
N THR A 58 9.11 -16.66 14.70
CA THR A 58 9.92 -17.81 14.31
C THR A 58 11.41 -17.51 14.45
N LYS A 59 12.21 -18.56 14.72
CA LYS A 59 13.68 -18.47 14.78
C LYS A 59 14.32 -18.60 13.40
N GLU A 60 13.67 -19.34 12.52
CA GLU A 60 14.17 -19.68 11.20
C GLU A 60 13.19 -19.19 10.14
N LEU A 61 13.73 -18.74 9.01
CA LEU A 61 12.92 -18.40 7.83
C LEU A 61 12.57 -19.70 7.09
N ASP A 62 11.41 -19.74 6.44
CA ASP A 62 11.05 -20.83 5.54
C ASP A 62 12.13 -20.98 4.45
N PRO A 63 12.72 -22.18 4.26
CA PRO A 63 13.82 -22.40 3.29
C PRO A 63 13.50 -21.95 1.86
N ARG A 64 12.23 -21.93 1.49
CA ARG A 64 11.78 -21.40 0.18
C ARG A 64 12.18 -19.93 -0.04
N PHE A 65 12.44 -19.20 1.02
CA PHE A 65 12.74 -17.76 1.03
C PHE A 65 14.16 -17.42 1.48
N ASP A 66 15.05 -18.41 1.56
CA ASP A 66 16.46 -18.23 1.98
C ASP A 66 17.21 -17.14 1.21
N TYR A 67 16.82 -16.88 -0.04
CA TYR A 67 17.36 -15.79 -0.84
C TYR A 67 17.14 -14.41 -0.21
N ALA A 68 16.16 -14.23 0.68
CA ALA A 68 15.86 -12.99 1.37
C ALA A 68 16.47 -12.92 2.77
N LEU A 69 17.04 -14.02 3.31
CA LEU A 69 17.49 -14.14 4.69
C LEU A 69 18.43 -13.01 5.10
N ALA A 70 19.48 -12.75 4.30
CA ALA A 70 20.45 -11.71 4.61
C ALA A 70 19.82 -10.29 4.71
N ALA A 71 18.81 -10.02 3.88
CA ALA A 71 18.09 -8.75 3.93
C ALA A 71 17.19 -8.67 5.18
N LEU A 72 16.47 -9.74 5.50
CA LEU A 72 15.59 -9.81 6.67
C LEU A 72 16.41 -9.77 7.98
N ASP A 73 17.56 -10.44 8.05
CA ASP A 73 18.49 -10.36 9.19
C ASP A 73 18.94 -8.93 9.45
N LYS A 74 19.27 -8.20 8.38
CA LYS A 74 19.65 -6.80 8.49
C LYS A 74 18.50 -5.95 9.06
N LEU A 75 17.27 -6.17 8.61
CA LEU A 75 16.10 -5.47 9.13
C LEU A 75 15.84 -5.84 10.60
N LYS A 76 15.90 -7.13 10.93
CA LYS A 76 15.75 -7.65 12.29
C LYS A 76 16.79 -7.07 13.25
N GLY A 77 18.02 -6.89 12.81
CA GLY A 77 19.13 -6.33 13.60
C GLY A 77 19.13 -4.79 13.72
N MET A 78 18.28 -4.06 12.99
CA MET A 78 18.22 -2.60 13.11
C MET A 78 17.71 -2.16 14.49
N LYS A 79 18.30 -1.08 15.05
CA LYS A 79 17.81 -0.44 16.28
C LYS A 79 16.42 0.14 16.06
N GLY A 80 15.53 -0.03 17.04
CA GLY A 80 14.17 0.51 17.09
C GLY A 80 13.11 -0.58 17.28
N ASP A 81 11.91 -0.14 17.64
CA ASP A 81 10.73 -0.99 17.81
C ASP A 81 10.23 -1.47 16.44
N LYS A 82 10.01 -2.77 16.29
CA LYS A 82 9.56 -3.38 15.05
C LYS A 82 8.06 -3.63 15.08
N LEU A 83 7.35 -2.99 14.18
CA LEU A 83 5.91 -3.16 13.97
C LEU A 83 5.71 -3.82 12.60
N CYS A 84 5.40 -5.11 12.60
CA CYS A 84 5.13 -5.87 11.39
C CYS A 84 3.63 -5.83 11.06
N GLU A 85 3.27 -5.81 9.77
CA GLU A 85 1.89 -5.74 9.27
C GLU A 85 1.06 -4.66 10.00
N TYR A 86 1.70 -3.50 10.22
CA TYR A 86 1.09 -2.47 11.05
C TYR A 86 0.00 -1.72 10.31
N LYS A 87 -1.21 -1.80 10.86
CA LYS A 87 -2.43 -1.21 10.30
C LYS A 87 -2.64 0.20 10.81
N MET A 88 -2.70 1.17 9.90
CA MET A 88 -2.92 2.59 10.20
C MET A 88 -4.22 3.07 9.59
N GLY A 89 -5.04 3.75 10.38
CA GLY A 89 -6.23 4.46 9.94
C GLY A 89 -6.10 5.95 10.23
N LEU A 90 -6.62 6.80 9.36
CA LEU A 90 -6.78 8.23 9.60
C LEU A 90 -8.22 8.64 9.34
N THR A 91 -8.73 9.55 10.15
CA THR A 91 -9.98 10.24 9.90
C THR A 91 -9.82 11.29 8.78
N GLU A 92 -10.90 11.89 8.33
CA GLU A 92 -10.87 12.97 7.33
C GLU A 92 -10.11 14.21 7.82
N ASN A 93 -10.06 14.43 9.14
CA ASN A 93 -9.24 15.47 9.77
C ASN A 93 -7.78 15.09 9.96
N LEU A 94 -7.34 13.97 9.37
CA LEU A 94 -5.98 13.40 9.49
C LEU A 94 -5.60 13.04 10.93
N GLU A 95 -6.57 12.71 11.77
CA GLU A 95 -6.33 12.21 13.11
C GLU A 95 -6.19 10.69 13.09
N PRO A 96 -5.26 10.11 13.87
CA PRO A 96 -5.13 8.66 13.98
C PRO A 96 -6.43 8.03 14.49
N CYS A 97 -6.82 6.91 13.87
CA CYS A 97 -7.95 6.10 14.30
C CYS A 97 -7.68 4.62 14.05
N GLY A 98 -8.54 3.76 14.54
CA GLY A 98 -8.47 2.32 14.27
C GLY A 98 -8.73 2.02 12.80
N PHE A 99 -8.03 1.01 12.28
CA PHE A 99 -8.12 0.61 10.87
C PHE A 99 -9.55 0.22 10.43
N PHE A 100 -10.38 -0.23 11.36
CA PHE A 100 -11.76 -0.65 11.13
C PHE A 100 -12.80 0.28 11.76
N ASP A 101 -12.40 1.44 12.29
CA ASP A 101 -13.32 2.39 12.90
C ASP A 101 -14.32 2.94 11.87
N GLY A 102 -15.53 3.28 12.32
CA GLY A 102 -16.59 3.75 11.44
C GLY A 102 -16.31 5.11 10.80
N ASN A 103 -15.39 5.89 11.36
CA ASN A 103 -14.97 7.22 10.88
C ASN A 103 -13.62 7.19 10.12
N VAL A 104 -13.09 6.00 9.85
CA VAL A 104 -11.83 5.89 9.09
C VAL A 104 -12.04 6.38 7.66
N TRP A 105 -11.22 7.32 7.24
CA TRP A 105 -11.20 7.91 5.91
C TRP A 105 -10.08 7.34 5.03
N TYR A 106 -8.86 7.20 5.57
CA TYR A 106 -7.71 6.59 4.90
C TYR A 106 -7.26 5.34 5.64
N ARG A 107 -6.82 4.33 4.89
CA ARG A 107 -6.23 3.09 5.42
C ARG A 107 -4.91 2.75 4.74
N GLY A 108 -3.92 2.39 5.55
CA GLY A 108 -2.65 1.85 5.08
C GLY A 108 -2.19 0.70 5.95
N VAL A 109 -1.49 -0.24 5.34
CA VAL A 109 -0.77 -1.32 6.05
C VAL A 109 0.68 -1.24 5.63
N ALA A 110 1.59 -1.24 6.61
CA ALA A 110 3.01 -1.29 6.37
C ALA A 110 3.54 -2.68 6.73
N ASP A 111 4.25 -3.33 5.82
CA ASP A 111 4.81 -4.66 6.08
C ASP A 111 5.77 -4.64 7.28
N LEU A 112 6.59 -3.58 7.37
CA LEU A 112 7.47 -3.36 8.52
C LEU A 112 7.68 -1.87 8.76
N ILE A 113 7.46 -1.44 10.00
CA ILE A 113 7.93 -0.14 10.52
C ILE A 113 8.98 -0.41 11.60
N ILE A 114 10.11 0.27 11.53
CA ILE A 114 11.11 0.29 12.59
C ILE A 114 11.15 1.71 13.17
N LEU A 115 10.70 1.87 14.41
CA LEU A 115 10.60 3.15 15.10
C LEU A 115 11.83 3.37 15.99
N ASP A 116 12.62 4.38 15.69
CA ASP A 116 13.64 4.91 16.59
C ASP A 116 13.16 6.27 17.15
N LYS A 117 12.36 6.18 18.20
CA LYS A 117 11.72 7.35 18.83
C LYS A 117 12.74 8.33 19.41
N GLU A 118 13.89 7.84 19.89
CA GLU A 118 14.95 8.69 20.44
C GLU A 118 15.56 9.60 19.37
N SER A 119 15.74 9.08 18.17
CA SER A 119 16.28 9.87 17.04
C SER A 119 15.21 10.60 16.26
N GLY A 120 13.92 10.36 16.51
CA GLY A 120 12.80 10.90 15.73
C GLY A 120 12.72 10.34 14.31
N VAL A 121 13.27 9.14 14.07
CA VAL A 121 13.35 8.52 12.74
C VAL A 121 12.56 7.22 12.70
N ALA A 122 11.67 7.07 11.72
CA ALA A 122 11.08 5.78 11.38
C ALA A 122 11.66 5.27 10.06
N LYS A 123 11.77 3.94 9.94
CA LYS A 123 12.05 3.27 8.66
C LYS A 123 10.84 2.42 8.30
N VAL A 124 10.32 2.63 7.10
CA VAL A 124 9.14 1.91 6.59
C VAL A 124 9.55 1.06 5.41
N PHE A 125 9.30 -0.22 5.47
CA PHE A 125 9.61 -1.15 4.39
C PHE A 125 8.33 -1.79 3.86
N ASP A 126 8.34 -1.98 2.55
CA ASP A 126 7.32 -2.72 1.82
C ASP A 126 8.03 -3.77 0.94
N TYR A 127 7.67 -5.01 1.13
CA TYR A 127 8.28 -6.14 0.44
C TYR A 127 7.63 -6.36 -0.93
N LYS A 128 8.45 -6.63 -1.92
CA LYS A 128 8.00 -6.90 -3.27
C LYS A 128 8.63 -8.21 -3.78
N THR A 129 7.78 -9.16 -4.17
CA THR A 129 8.18 -10.44 -4.77
C THR A 129 8.23 -10.39 -6.29
N GLY A 130 8.02 -9.22 -6.88
CA GLY A 130 8.10 -9.02 -8.32
C GLY A 130 9.54 -9.20 -8.87
N LYS A 131 9.64 -9.75 -10.09
CA LYS A 131 10.93 -10.01 -10.77
C LYS A 131 11.59 -8.76 -11.35
N SER A 132 10.99 -7.57 -11.21
CA SER A 132 11.53 -6.31 -11.73
C SER A 132 11.06 -5.13 -10.90
N ALA A 133 11.97 -4.20 -10.62
CA ALA A 133 11.70 -2.93 -9.96
C ALA A 133 11.39 -1.77 -10.95
N LYS A 134 11.36 -2.04 -12.27
CA LYS A 134 11.24 -1.02 -13.33
C LYS A 134 10.02 -0.11 -13.17
N TYR A 135 8.91 -0.64 -12.67
CA TYR A 135 7.64 0.06 -12.53
C TYR A 135 7.24 0.28 -11.07
N ALA A 136 8.26 0.36 -10.19
CA ALA A 136 8.02 0.62 -8.78
C ALA A 136 7.32 1.95 -8.57
N ASP A 137 6.25 1.95 -7.79
CA ASP A 137 5.51 3.16 -7.44
C ASP A 137 5.83 3.55 -5.98
N LYS A 138 6.49 4.69 -5.84
CA LYS A 138 6.91 5.21 -4.54
C LYS A 138 5.76 5.89 -3.76
N GLY A 139 4.62 6.14 -4.40
CA GLY A 139 3.48 6.79 -3.77
C GLY A 139 2.94 6.02 -2.57
N GLN A 140 3.11 4.69 -2.56
CA GLN A 140 2.76 3.87 -1.40
C GLN A 140 3.61 4.24 -0.18
N LEU A 141 4.93 4.42 -0.36
CA LEU A 141 5.82 4.83 0.73
C LEU A 141 5.50 6.23 1.26
N GLU A 142 5.13 7.16 0.38
CA GLU A 142 4.74 8.52 0.76
C GLU A 142 3.48 8.52 1.63
N LEU A 143 2.43 7.78 1.25
CA LEU A 143 1.23 7.64 2.07
C LEU A 143 1.48 6.93 3.40
N MET A 144 2.37 5.92 3.41
CA MET A 144 2.79 5.28 4.66
C MET A 144 3.53 6.27 5.56
N ALA A 145 4.42 7.10 5.01
CA ALA A 145 5.14 8.12 5.76
C ALA A 145 4.18 9.15 6.38
N LEU A 146 3.19 9.62 5.61
CA LEU A 146 2.16 10.53 6.08
C LEU A 146 1.35 9.93 7.25
N ALA A 147 0.97 8.65 7.15
CA ALA A 147 0.28 7.96 8.22
C ALA A 147 1.17 7.78 9.47
N VAL A 148 2.45 7.46 9.28
CA VAL A 148 3.42 7.33 10.37
C VAL A 148 3.59 8.63 11.13
N PHE A 149 3.70 9.78 10.45
CA PHE A 149 3.79 11.09 11.11
C PHE A 149 2.58 11.38 12.00
N LYS A 150 1.39 10.94 11.60
CA LYS A 150 0.16 11.12 12.39
C LYS A 150 0.07 10.15 13.58
N HIS A 151 0.42 8.88 13.37
CA HIS A 151 0.37 7.87 14.42
C HIS A 151 1.50 8.00 15.45
N PHE A 152 2.64 8.60 15.07
CA PHE A 152 3.84 8.73 15.91
C PHE A 152 4.36 10.15 15.85
N PRO A 153 3.80 11.08 16.67
CA PRO A 153 4.12 12.51 16.61
C PRO A 153 5.60 12.84 16.90
N GLU A 154 6.30 11.93 17.59
CA GLU A 154 7.73 12.04 17.85
C GLU A 154 8.60 11.86 16.60
N ILE A 155 8.07 11.22 15.53
CA ILE A 155 8.81 10.97 14.29
C ILE A 155 8.81 12.23 13.42
N LYS A 156 10.00 12.64 12.99
CA LYS A 156 10.24 13.81 12.14
C LYS A 156 10.73 13.42 10.75
N VAL A 157 11.34 12.25 10.62
CA VAL A 157 11.87 11.74 9.35
C VAL A 157 11.40 10.29 9.15
N VAL A 158 10.87 9.99 7.98
CA VAL A 158 10.56 8.62 7.55
C VAL A 158 11.46 8.24 6.39
N LYS A 159 12.21 7.15 6.54
CA LYS A 159 13.02 6.55 5.49
C LYS A 159 12.26 5.36 4.91
N GLY A 160 11.65 5.54 3.75
CA GLY A 160 10.89 4.52 3.05
C GLY A 160 11.77 3.63 2.17
N GLY A 161 11.44 2.36 2.06
CA GLY A 161 12.13 1.39 1.22
C GLY A 161 11.20 0.36 0.59
N LEU A 162 11.23 0.26 -0.77
CA LEU A 162 10.65 -0.88 -1.47
C LEU A 162 11.75 -1.94 -1.63
N LEU A 163 11.57 -3.07 -0.97
CA LEU A 163 12.54 -4.16 -0.99
C LEU A 163 12.08 -5.26 -1.96
N PHE A 164 12.64 -5.26 -3.17
CA PHE A 164 12.40 -6.29 -4.19
C PHE A 164 13.28 -7.50 -3.90
N VAL A 165 12.77 -8.44 -3.11
CA VAL A 165 13.56 -9.56 -2.60
C VAL A 165 13.98 -10.55 -3.67
N VAL A 166 13.17 -10.78 -4.72
CA VAL A 166 13.47 -11.74 -5.78
C VAL A 166 14.52 -11.21 -6.76
N CYS A 167 14.48 -9.93 -7.12
CA CYS A 167 15.44 -9.33 -8.04
C CYS A 167 16.55 -8.54 -7.35
N ASN A 168 16.62 -8.62 -6.01
CA ASN A 168 17.63 -7.98 -5.17
C ASN A 168 17.78 -6.48 -5.47
N ALA A 169 16.65 -5.76 -5.62
CA ALA A 169 16.63 -4.32 -5.83
C ALA A 169 16.07 -3.61 -4.62
N PHE A 170 16.62 -2.44 -4.30
CA PHE A 170 16.16 -1.63 -3.19
C PHE A 170 15.98 -0.17 -3.61
N ILE A 171 14.73 0.30 -3.55
CA ILE A 171 14.36 1.67 -3.84
C ILE A 171 14.14 2.41 -2.53
N LYS A 172 14.79 3.56 -2.38
CA LYS A 172 14.77 4.37 -1.15
C LYS A 172 14.13 5.71 -1.42
N GLU A 173 13.40 6.21 -0.42
CA GLU A 173 12.92 7.58 -0.34
C GLU A 173 13.06 8.09 1.10
N THR A 174 13.17 9.40 1.25
CA THR A 174 13.16 10.06 2.56
C THR A 174 12.08 11.11 2.56
N TYR A 175 11.27 11.11 3.60
CA TYR A 175 10.18 12.04 3.82
C TYR A 175 10.42 12.77 5.14
N GLU A 176 10.25 14.08 5.12
CA GLU A 176 10.42 14.94 6.28
C GLU A 176 9.06 15.53 6.67
N LEU A 177 8.81 15.63 7.98
CA LEU A 177 7.53 16.11 8.50
C LEU A 177 7.20 17.53 8.02
N GLU A 178 8.21 18.36 7.78
CA GLU A 178 8.01 19.72 7.27
C GLU A 178 7.34 19.76 5.88
N ASN A 179 7.51 18.71 5.08
CA ASN A 179 6.94 18.58 3.74
C ASN A 179 5.53 17.93 3.75
N GLU A 180 5.02 17.55 4.93
CA GLU A 180 3.71 16.89 5.08
C GLU A 180 2.57 17.65 4.39
N PRO A 181 2.43 18.98 4.53
CA PRO A 181 1.32 19.71 3.92
C PRO A 181 1.28 19.63 2.40
N GLU A 182 2.45 19.62 1.76
CA GLU A 182 2.57 19.49 0.30
C GLU A 182 2.23 18.06 -0.17
N MET A 183 2.73 17.06 0.56
CA MET A 183 2.41 15.65 0.28
C MET A 183 0.89 15.40 0.41
N TRP A 184 0.25 15.89 1.47
CA TRP A 184 -1.21 15.76 1.63
C TRP A 184 -1.98 16.49 0.53
N ARG A 185 -1.54 17.67 0.09
CA ARG A 185 -2.18 18.39 -1.03
C ARG A 185 -2.25 17.55 -2.28
N LYS A 186 -1.17 16.84 -2.62
CA LYS A 186 -1.11 15.91 -3.76
C LYS A 186 -2.17 14.79 -3.62
N TRP A 187 -2.22 14.14 -2.45
CA TRP A 187 -3.15 13.04 -2.23
C TRP A 187 -4.60 13.49 -2.09
N SER A 188 -4.85 14.67 -1.54
CA SER A 188 -6.18 15.29 -1.51
C SER A 188 -6.72 15.57 -2.91
N LEU A 189 -5.87 15.97 -3.85
CA LEU A 189 -6.27 16.13 -5.26
C LEU A 189 -6.64 14.78 -5.89
N ALA A 190 -5.85 13.73 -5.64
CA ALA A 190 -6.13 12.40 -6.16
C ALA A 190 -7.42 11.81 -5.54
N TYR A 191 -7.60 11.94 -4.22
CA TYR A 191 -8.83 11.54 -3.54
C TYR A 191 -10.03 12.37 -4.00
N GLY A 192 -9.91 13.69 -4.17
CA GLY A 192 -10.98 14.55 -4.63
C GLY A 192 -11.53 14.17 -6.02
N ALA A 193 -10.70 13.58 -6.88
CA ALA A 193 -11.16 13.02 -8.15
C ALA A 193 -12.06 11.78 -7.94
N LEU A 194 -11.65 10.88 -7.04
CA LEU A 194 -12.44 9.72 -6.63
C LEU A 194 -13.74 10.16 -5.94
N GLU A 195 -13.66 11.12 -5.03
CA GLU A 195 -14.82 11.67 -4.33
C GLU A 195 -15.86 12.26 -5.27
N LYS A 196 -15.43 13.07 -6.24
CA LYS A 196 -16.31 13.61 -7.29
C LYS A 196 -16.99 12.52 -8.11
N ALA A 197 -16.31 11.39 -8.36
CA ALA A 197 -16.92 10.26 -9.05
C ALA A 197 -18.06 9.64 -8.23
N TYR A 198 -17.89 9.53 -6.91
CA TYR A 198 -18.97 9.11 -6.00
C TYR A 198 -20.14 10.09 -5.97
N ASP A 199 -19.84 11.39 -5.82
CA ASP A 199 -20.86 12.43 -5.65
C ASP A 199 -21.75 12.62 -6.90
N ASN A 200 -21.15 12.39 -8.07
CA ASN A 200 -21.86 12.56 -9.35
C ASN A 200 -22.29 11.23 -9.98
N ASP A 201 -21.95 10.09 -9.36
CA ASP A 201 -22.11 8.75 -9.93
C ASP A 201 -21.57 8.62 -11.37
N VAL A 202 -20.36 9.16 -11.61
CA VAL A 202 -19.72 9.19 -12.92
C VAL A 202 -18.45 8.34 -12.93
N TRP A 203 -18.52 7.21 -13.65
CA TRP A 203 -17.50 6.17 -13.67
C TRP A 203 -17.00 5.89 -15.09
N ASN A 204 -16.48 6.89 -15.75
CA ASN A 204 -16.05 6.80 -17.14
C ASN A 204 -14.90 5.79 -17.33
N PRO A 205 -14.98 4.92 -18.37
CA PRO A 205 -13.87 4.04 -18.68
C PRO A 205 -12.64 4.82 -19.15
N ARG A 206 -11.47 4.31 -18.78
CA ARG A 206 -10.18 4.81 -19.26
C ARG A 206 -9.50 3.69 -20.05
N PRO A 207 -9.70 3.63 -21.38
CA PRO A 207 -9.21 2.52 -22.21
C PRO A 207 -7.67 2.50 -22.25
N THR A 208 -7.09 1.31 -22.05
CA THR A 208 -5.67 1.04 -22.18
C THR A 208 -5.43 -0.32 -22.82
N GLY A 209 -4.20 -0.68 -23.15
CA GLY A 209 -3.86 -2.01 -23.64
C GLY A 209 -4.24 -3.15 -22.68
N LEU A 210 -4.38 -2.86 -21.37
CA LEU A 210 -4.80 -3.84 -20.37
C LEU A 210 -6.27 -4.27 -20.52
N CYS A 211 -7.10 -3.48 -21.20
CA CYS A 211 -8.50 -3.83 -21.41
C CYS A 211 -8.67 -5.12 -22.22
N LYS A 212 -7.73 -5.42 -23.12
CA LYS A 212 -7.84 -6.57 -24.03
C LYS A 212 -7.69 -7.93 -23.34
N ALA A 213 -6.85 -8.02 -22.31
CA ALA A 213 -6.50 -9.33 -21.74
C ALA A 213 -6.62 -9.39 -20.21
N HIS A 214 -6.56 -8.25 -19.52
CA HIS A 214 -6.40 -8.21 -18.06
C HIS A 214 -7.57 -7.57 -17.30
N CYS A 215 -8.53 -6.93 -18.00
CA CYS A 215 -9.67 -6.33 -17.32
C CYS A 215 -10.74 -7.38 -17.04
N VAL A 216 -11.26 -7.40 -15.81
CA VAL A 216 -12.30 -8.35 -15.37
C VAL A 216 -13.71 -7.91 -15.78
N VAL A 217 -13.92 -6.62 -16.08
CA VAL A 217 -15.23 -6.05 -16.40
C VAL A 217 -15.60 -6.38 -17.86
N THR A 218 -16.20 -7.56 -18.07
CA THR A 218 -16.49 -8.08 -19.41
C THR A 218 -17.61 -7.33 -20.13
N GLU A 219 -18.54 -6.68 -19.44
CA GLU A 219 -19.59 -5.85 -20.04
C GLU A 219 -19.08 -4.50 -20.59
N CYS A 220 -17.85 -4.10 -20.24
CA CYS A 220 -17.28 -2.85 -20.72
C CYS A 220 -17.03 -2.90 -22.24
N PRO A 221 -17.45 -1.86 -23.03
CA PRO A 221 -17.27 -1.84 -24.50
C PRO A 221 -15.80 -1.95 -24.94
N HIS A 222 -14.85 -1.65 -24.06
CA HIS A 222 -13.42 -1.72 -24.34
C HIS A 222 -12.78 -3.06 -23.92
N ASN A 223 -13.54 -3.99 -23.33
CA ASN A 223 -13.02 -5.30 -22.92
C ASN A 223 -12.81 -6.19 -24.16
N GLY A 224 -11.62 -6.75 -24.31
CA GLY A 224 -11.29 -7.64 -25.43
C GLY A 224 -11.67 -9.10 -25.24
N ARG A 225 -12.27 -9.47 -24.09
CA ARG A 225 -12.72 -10.83 -23.76
C ARG A 225 -14.22 -11.04 -24.00
N ARG A 226 -14.83 -10.16 -24.80
CA ARG A 226 -16.24 -10.27 -25.21
C ARG A 226 -16.45 -11.45 -26.15
#